data_2491400c7a024ec393a6b2ac30679673
#
_entry.id   2491400c7a024ec393a6b2ac30679673
#
_cell.length_a   1.000
_cell.length_b   1.000
_cell.length_c   1.000
_cell.angle_alpha   90.00
_cell.angle_beta   90.00
_cell.angle_gamma   90.00
#
_symmetry.space_group_name_H-M   'P 1'
#
loop_
_entity.id
_entity.type
_entity.pdbx_description
1 polymer ?
#
loop_
_entity_poly.entity_id
_entity_poly.type
_entity_poly.pdbx_seq_one_letter_code
_entity_poly.pdbx_strand_id
1 'polypeptide(L)'
;MHALMRARPFAALISAGSAGLYASHLPTVLKDDGPYGVIECHLARANPHWSDLAEGNEALMIFQGPEGYITPNWYPSKALHGKVVPTWNFAVVHAYGRPEVMRENDWLLRHVTELTAQQERNGAKPWAPTDAPDTYIEVMLRGIVGFRFAITRLKGKWKMSQNREVQDRVGVVKGLSARAAGDDLEMAEIVSRRITQSN
;
A
#
# COMPACT_ATOMS: atom_id res chain seq x y z
N MET A 1 -4.44 9.14 3.94
CA MET A 1 -3.28 8.23 3.73
C MET A 1 -3.49 6.89 4.39
N HIS A 2 -3.78 6.81 5.68
CA HIS A 2 -4.01 5.54 6.40
C HIS A 2 -5.07 4.65 5.76
N ALA A 3 -6.17 5.22 5.25
CA ALA A 3 -7.21 4.44 4.57
C ALA A 3 -6.65 3.66 3.35
N LEU A 4 -5.77 4.28 2.55
CA LEU A 4 -5.12 3.60 1.43
C LEU A 4 -4.17 2.51 1.92
N MET A 5 -3.37 2.77 2.95
CA MET A 5 -2.45 1.78 3.52
C MET A 5 -3.21 0.55 4.06
N ARG A 6 -4.39 0.75 4.69
CA ARG A 6 -5.25 -0.35 5.16
C ARG A 6 -5.96 -1.09 4.02
N ALA A 7 -6.35 -0.37 2.95
CA ALA A 7 -6.99 -0.98 1.79
C ALA A 7 -5.99 -1.75 0.90
N ARG A 8 -4.73 -1.33 0.88
CA ARG A 8 -3.64 -1.91 0.08
C ARG A 8 -2.45 -2.27 0.99
N PRO A 9 -2.60 -3.26 1.89
CA PRO A 9 -1.61 -3.55 2.93
C PRO A 9 -0.35 -4.25 2.42
N PHE A 10 -0.29 -4.67 1.16
CA PHE A 10 0.90 -5.27 0.55
C PHE A 10 1.81 -4.17 0.03
N ALA A 11 2.91 -3.90 0.74
CA ALA A 11 3.80 -2.78 0.50
C ALA A 11 5.16 -3.21 -0.07
N ALA A 12 5.80 -2.30 -0.79
CA ALA A 12 7.22 -2.40 -1.12
C ALA A 12 8.04 -1.70 -0.03
N LEU A 13 8.90 -2.44 0.67
CA LEU A 13 9.87 -1.94 1.65
C LEU A 13 11.22 -1.77 0.97
N ILE A 14 11.80 -0.58 1.06
CA ILE A 14 13.06 -0.22 0.43
C ILE A 14 13.99 0.34 1.50
N SER A 15 15.22 -0.14 1.51
CA SER A 15 16.31 0.42 2.31
C SER A 15 17.58 0.59 1.50
N ALA A 16 18.52 1.37 2.05
CA ALA A 16 19.85 1.57 1.51
C ALA A 16 20.86 1.44 2.64
N GLY A 17 21.54 0.33 2.69
CA GLY A 17 22.56 0.02 3.70
C GLY A 17 23.94 -0.25 3.08
N SER A 18 24.81 -0.85 3.88
CA SER A 18 26.20 -1.13 3.52
C SER A 18 26.35 -2.03 2.29
N ALA A 19 25.38 -2.93 2.06
CA ALA A 19 25.36 -3.83 0.90
C ALA A 19 24.64 -3.26 -0.34
N GLY A 20 24.17 -2.00 -0.28
CA GLY A 20 23.48 -1.31 -1.37
C GLY A 20 21.99 -1.17 -1.15
N LEU A 21 21.21 -1.17 -2.25
CA LEU A 21 19.76 -1.04 -2.21
C LEU A 21 19.09 -2.40 -2.11
N TYR A 22 18.15 -2.52 -1.17
CA TYR A 22 17.26 -3.65 -1.07
C TYR A 22 15.81 -3.24 -1.33
N ALA A 23 15.02 -4.14 -1.90
CA ALA A 23 13.57 -4.02 -1.99
C ALA A 23 12.93 -5.37 -1.67
N SER A 24 11.93 -5.38 -0.80
CA SER A 24 11.11 -6.54 -0.46
C SER A 24 9.64 -6.17 -0.49
N HIS A 25 8.79 -7.08 -0.94
CA HIS A 25 7.35 -6.92 -0.91
C HIS A 25 6.78 -7.75 0.22
N LEU A 26 5.96 -7.14 1.06
CA LEU A 26 5.47 -7.78 2.26
C LEU A 26 4.11 -7.23 2.72
N PRO A 27 3.28 -8.07 3.35
CA PRO A 27 2.05 -7.63 3.96
C PRO A 27 2.33 -6.88 5.26
N THR A 28 1.46 -5.91 5.58
CA THR A 28 1.62 -5.01 6.72
C THR A 28 0.36 -4.94 7.56
N VAL A 29 0.54 -4.66 8.85
CA VAL A 29 -0.52 -4.25 9.79
C VAL A 29 -0.23 -2.83 10.24
N LEU A 30 -1.17 -1.90 10.01
CA LEU A 30 -1.05 -0.51 10.45
C LEU A 30 -1.74 -0.32 11.80
N LYS A 31 -0.98 0.10 12.80
CA LYS A 31 -1.43 0.51 14.13
C LYS A 31 -1.57 2.02 14.23
N ASP A 32 -2.54 2.50 15.01
CA ASP A 32 -2.78 3.94 15.23
C ASP A 32 -1.91 4.51 16.38
N ASP A 33 -0.69 3.99 16.55
CA ASP A 33 0.26 4.41 17.58
C ASP A 33 1.14 5.56 17.09
N GLY A 34 1.38 6.56 17.95
CA GLY A 34 2.22 7.71 17.61
C GLY A 34 1.59 8.67 16.59
N PRO A 35 2.35 9.68 16.13
CA PRO A 35 1.79 10.78 15.34
C PRO A 35 1.38 10.39 13.91
N TYR A 36 2.00 9.38 13.34
CA TYR A 36 1.75 8.93 11.95
C TYR A 36 1.41 7.45 11.84
N GLY A 37 1.30 6.75 12.97
CA GLY A 37 1.08 5.32 13.03
C GLY A 37 2.38 4.51 13.09
N VAL A 38 2.22 3.21 13.34
CA VAL A 38 3.28 2.21 13.34
C VAL A 38 2.88 1.10 12.38
N ILE A 39 3.80 0.67 11.54
CA ILE A 39 3.61 -0.48 10.66
C ILE A 39 4.30 -1.68 11.30
N GLU A 40 3.58 -2.79 11.45
CA GLU A 40 4.13 -4.08 11.82
C GLU A 40 4.17 -4.99 10.60
N CYS A 41 5.29 -5.68 10.41
CA CYS A 41 5.52 -6.58 9.29
C CYS A 41 6.59 -7.63 9.63
N HIS A 42 6.83 -8.59 8.74
CA HIS A 42 7.92 -9.55 8.90
C HIS A 42 8.55 -9.94 7.55
N LEU A 43 9.77 -10.43 7.59
CA LEU A 43 10.47 -11.03 6.47
C LEU A 43 10.84 -12.49 6.82
N ALA A 44 11.00 -13.32 5.80
CA ALA A 44 11.65 -14.59 6.00
C ALA A 44 13.08 -14.38 6.53
N ARG A 45 13.50 -15.17 7.51
CA ARG A 45 14.86 -15.10 8.08
C ARG A 45 15.96 -15.35 7.04
N ALA A 46 15.65 -16.09 5.99
CA ALA A 46 16.55 -16.34 4.87
C ALA A 46 16.69 -15.12 3.91
N ASN A 47 15.81 -14.12 4.00
CA ASN A 47 15.91 -12.90 3.19
C ASN A 47 16.97 -11.97 3.79
N PRO A 48 18.11 -11.68 3.10
CA PRO A 48 19.19 -10.88 3.66
C PRO A 48 18.80 -9.42 3.97
N HIS A 49 17.71 -8.92 3.42
CA HIS A 49 17.22 -7.56 3.64
C HIS A 49 16.97 -7.26 5.14
N TRP A 50 16.62 -8.27 5.95
CA TRP A 50 16.42 -8.05 7.39
C TRP A 50 17.69 -7.61 8.12
N SER A 51 18.87 -8.06 7.66
CA SER A 51 20.15 -7.66 8.26
C SER A 51 20.47 -6.20 7.99
N ASP A 52 20.18 -5.72 6.77
CA ASP A 52 20.31 -4.30 6.39
C ASP A 52 19.37 -3.41 7.21
N LEU A 53 18.12 -3.83 7.39
CA LEU A 53 17.15 -3.11 8.22
C LEU A 53 17.57 -3.04 9.70
N ALA A 54 18.29 -4.06 10.19
CA ALA A 54 18.82 -4.11 11.56
C ALA A 54 19.92 -3.07 11.82
N GLU A 55 20.54 -2.48 10.80
CA GLU A 55 21.46 -1.34 10.93
C GLU A 55 20.76 -0.07 11.43
N GLY A 56 19.42 -0.03 11.42
CA GLY A 56 18.61 1.08 11.93
C GLY A 56 18.61 2.32 11.04
N ASN A 57 18.96 2.18 9.77
CA ASN A 57 18.89 3.25 8.78
C ASN A 57 17.42 3.60 8.46
N GLU A 58 17.19 4.83 7.95
CA GLU A 58 15.85 5.20 7.45
C GLU A 58 15.49 4.31 6.26
N ALA A 59 14.27 3.79 6.28
CA ALA A 59 13.71 3.00 5.20
C ALA A 59 12.40 3.62 4.69
N LEU A 60 11.97 3.20 3.51
CA LEU A 60 10.79 3.67 2.81
C LEU A 60 9.84 2.49 2.57
N MET A 61 8.59 2.61 3.01
CA MET A 61 7.49 1.74 2.55
C MET A 61 6.61 2.49 1.55
N ILE A 62 6.36 1.84 0.41
CA ILE A 62 5.49 2.35 -0.66
C ILE A 62 4.22 1.51 -0.69
N PHE A 63 3.08 2.18 -0.50
CA PHE A 63 1.74 1.62 -0.65
C PHE A 63 1.15 2.10 -1.96
N GLN A 64 1.09 1.20 -2.93
CA GLN A 64 0.52 1.48 -4.25
C GLN A 64 -1.01 1.40 -4.17
N GLY A 65 -1.67 2.49 -4.55
CA GLY A 65 -3.12 2.56 -4.72
C GLY A 65 -3.53 2.32 -6.18
N PRO A 66 -4.76 2.65 -6.54
CA PRO A 66 -5.24 2.48 -7.90
C PRO A 66 -4.47 3.35 -8.87
N GLU A 67 -4.20 2.78 -10.06
CA GLU A 67 -3.51 3.46 -11.14
C GLU A 67 -4.14 3.15 -12.50
N GLY A 68 -3.95 4.05 -13.49
CA GLY A 68 -4.39 3.77 -14.85
C GLY A 68 -4.03 4.85 -15.84
N TYR A 69 -3.86 4.41 -17.07
CA TYR A 69 -3.62 5.27 -18.23
C TYR A 69 -4.89 6.02 -18.62
N ILE A 70 -4.76 7.33 -18.84
CA ILE A 70 -5.83 8.22 -19.28
C ILE A 70 -5.53 8.69 -20.70
N THR A 71 -6.37 8.26 -21.64
CA THR A 71 -6.26 8.67 -23.04
C THR A 71 -6.88 10.06 -23.27
N PRO A 72 -6.27 10.90 -24.11
CA PRO A 72 -6.88 12.16 -24.55
C PRO A 72 -8.22 11.99 -25.27
N ASN A 73 -8.51 10.79 -25.78
CA ASN A 73 -9.77 10.50 -26.48
C ASN A 73 -11.01 10.61 -25.55
N TRP A 74 -10.81 10.60 -24.26
CA TRP A 74 -11.88 10.78 -23.28
C TRP A 74 -12.16 12.24 -22.93
N TYR A 75 -11.33 13.19 -23.42
CA TYR A 75 -11.50 14.61 -23.17
C TYR A 75 -12.36 15.29 -24.23
N PRO A 76 -13.56 15.82 -23.89
CA PRO A 76 -14.33 16.68 -24.82
C PRO A 76 -13.53 17.89 -25.33
N SER A 77 -12.65 18.47 -24.50
CA SER A 77 -11.77 19.58 -24.86
C SER A 77 -10.83 19.26 -26.03
N LYS A 78 -10.58 17.97 -26.32
CA LYS A 78 -9.81 17.55 -27.51
C LYS A 78 -10.44 18.03 -28.80
N ALA A 79 -11.78 17.94 -28.91
CA ALA A 79 -12.50 18.40 -30.09
C ALA A 79 -12.50 19.93 -30.24
N LEU A 80 -12.35 20.67 -29.14
CA LEU A 80 -12.38 22.13 -29.13
C LEU A 80 -11.06 22.77 -29.60
N HIS A 81 -9.93 22.23 -29.14
CA HIS A 81 -8.62 22.87 -29.40
C HIS A 81 -7.46 21.90 -29.65
N GLY A 82 -7.64 20.58 -29.50
CA GLY A 82 -6.62 19.57 -29.75
C GLY A 82 -5.41 19.57 -28.77
N LYS A 83 -5.33 20.55 -27.85
CA LYS A 83 -4.18 20.74 -26.95
C LYS A 83 -4.27 19.84 -25.72
N VAL A 84 -4.28 18.54 -25.92
CA VAL A 84 -4.37 17.53 -24.87
C VAL A 84 -3.33 16.44 -25.07
N VAL A 85 -2.84 15.87 -23.99
CA VAL A 85 -1.85 14.78 -23.98
C VAL A 85 -2.31 13.65 -23.08
N PRO A 86 -1.85 12.40 -23.30
CA PRO A 86 -2.10 11.30 -22.41
C PRO A 86 -1.41 11.50 -21.05
N THR A 87 -1.92 10.81 -20.04
CA THR A 87 -1.32 10.80 -18.70
C THR A 87 -1.65 9.52 -17.97
N TRP A 88 -1.08 9.38 -16.75
CA TRP A 88 -1.50 8.40 -15.75
C TRP A 88 -2.18 9.10 -14.59
N ASN A 89 -3.29 8.52 -14.13
CA ASN A 89 -3.81 8.78 -12.81
C ASN A 89 -3.29 7.70 -11.86
N PHE A 90 -3.00 8.07 -10.62
CA PHE A 90 -2.54 7.13 -9.60
C PHE A 90 -2.71 7.71 -8.19
N ALA A 91 -2.79 6.81 -7.22
CA ALA A 91 -2.65 7.12 -5.80
C ALA A 91 -1.46 6.35 -5.22
N VAL A 92 -0.69 6.98 -4.34
CA VAL A 92 0.42 6.34 -3.65
C VAL A 92 0.64 6.98 -2.28
N VAL A 93 1.06 6.16 -1.30
CA VAL A 93 1.53 6.64 0.01
C VAL A 93 2.95 6.14 0.23
N HIS A 94 3.82 7.06 0.62
CA HIS A 94 5.19 6.81 1.05
C HIS A 94 5.27 7.02 2.56
N ALA A 95 5.59 5.96 3.31
CA ALA A 95 5.84 5.99 4.74
C ALA A 95 7.35 5.85 4.98
N TYR A 96 7.92 6.81 5.67
CA TYR A 96 9.33 6.82 6.05
C TYR A 96 9.46 6.55 7.54
N GLY A 97 10.47 5.80 7.93
CA GLY A 97 10.73 5.49 9.32
C GLY A 97 11.97 4.64 9.51
N ARG A 98 12.25 4.30 10.76
CA ARG A 98 13.35 3.39 11.09
C ARG A 98 12.76 2.09 11.63
N PRO A 99 13.08 0.94 10.99
CA PRO A 99 12.61 -0.35 11.46
C PRO A 99 13.33 -0.75 12.75
N GLU A 100 12.58 -1.30 13.69
CA GLU A 100 13.04 -1.96 14.88
C GLU A 100 12.84 -3.46 14.71
N VAL A 101 13.89 -4.26 14.93
CA VAL A 101 13.84 -5.72 14.76
C VAL A 101 13.16 -6.36 15.97
N MET A 102 12.16 -7.18 15.71
CA MET A 102 11.39 -7.94 16.70
C MET A 102 11.67 -9.44 16.53
N ARG A 103 12.12 -10.10 17.60
CA ARG A 103 12.52 -11.53 17.56
C ARG A 103 11.79 -12.39 18.60
N GLU A 104 11.07 -11.75 19.51
CA GLU A 104 10.35 -12.39 20.61
C GLU A 104 9.19 -13.21 20.05
N ASN A 105 9.10 -14.47 20.42
CA ASN A 105 8.07 -15.40 19.93
C ASN A 105 6.65 -14.88 20.18
N ASP A 106 6.40 -14.29 21.34
CA ASP A 106 5.07 -13.76 21.70
C ASP A 106 4.70 -12.59 20.78
N TRP A 107 5.66 -11.70 20.49
CA TRP A 107 5.43 -10.61 19.52
C TRP A 107 5.15 -11.14 18.12
N LEU A 108 5.96 -12.11 17.66
CA LEU A 108 5.80 -12.71 16.34
C LEU A 108 4.46 -13.43 16.22
N LEU A 109 4.07 -14.22 17.23
CA LEU A 109 2.77 -14.91 17.24
C LEU A 109 1.60 -13.91 17.21
N ARG A 110 1.65 -12.87 18.04
CA ARG A 110 0.63 -11.81 18.03
C ARG A 110 0.55 -11.16 16.64
N HIS A 111 1.70 -10.78 16.05
CA HIS A 111 1.76 -10.13 14.75
C HIS A 111 1.15 -11.01 13.63
N VAL A 112 1.55 -12.28 13.52
CA VAL A 112 1.01 -13.17 12.48
C VAL A 112 -0.47 -13.46 12.70
N THR A 113 -0.93 -13.52 13.96
CA THR A 113 -2.36 -13.68 14.28
C THR A 113 -3.17 -12.48 13.80
N GLU A 114 -2.72 -11.26 14.09
CA GLU A 114 -3.40 -10.05 13.65
C GLU A 114 -3.37 -9.87 12.13
N LEU A 115 -2.21 -10.14 11.50
CA LEU A 115 -2.08 -10.09 10.05
C LEU A 115 -3.02 -11.09 9.37
N THR A 116 -3.10 -12.31 9.89
CA THR A 116 -4.02 -13.34 9.40
C THR A 116 -5.47 -12.90 9.57
N ALA A 117 -5.86 -12.44 10.75
CA ALA A 117 -7.21 -11.97 11.02
C ALA A 117 -7.60 -10.79 10.11
N GLN A 118 -6.66 -9.90 9.78
CA GLN A 118 -6.87 -8.81 8.82
C GLN A 118 -7.22 -9.33 7.42
N GLN A 119 -6.56 -10.39 6.95
CA GLN A 119 -6.79 -10.95 5.62
C GLN A 119 -8.02 -11.87 5.57
N GLU A 120 -8.25 -12.64 6.61
CA GLU A 120 -9.33 -13.62 6.71
C GLU A 120 -10.70 -13.01 7.08
N ARG A 121 -10.76 -11.74 7.47
CA ARG A 121 -11.96 -11.07 8.01
C ARG A 121 -13.25 -11.22 7.20
N ASN A 122 -13.14 -11.45 5.88
CA ASN A 122 -14.28 -11.59 4.97
C ASN A 122 -14.53 -13.05 4.56
N GLY A 123 -13.74 -14.00 5.07
CA GLY A 123 -13.89 -15.42 4.79
C GLY A 123 -15.10 -16.01 5.50
N ALA A 124 -15.81 -16.93 4.84
CA ALA A 124 -16.92 -17.66 5.47
C ALA A 124 -16.46 -18.55 6.64
N LYS A 125 -15.19 -19.00 6.62
CA LYS A 125 -14.55 -19.74 7.70
C LYS A 125 -13.11 -19.19 7.83
N PRO A 126 -12.92 -18.10 8.61
CA PRO A 126 -11.59 -17.51 8.80
C PRO A 126 -10.61 -18.52 9.39
N TRP A 127 -9.42 -18.62 8.80
CA TRP A 127 -8.32 -19.40 9.34
C TRP A 127 -7.59 -18.59 10.42
N ALA A 128 -7.10 -19.28 11.45
CA ALA A 128 -6.27 -18.68 12.49
C ALA A 128 -5.06 -19.57 12.80
N PRO A 129 -3.94 -19.05 13.34
CA PRO A 129 -2.80 -19.87 13.75
C PRO A 129 -3.14 -21.01 14.70
N THR A 130 -4.19 -20.86 15.50
CA THR A 130 -4.73 -21.91 16.39
C THR A 130 -5.35 -23.10 15.68
N ASP A 131 -5.58 -23.02 14.37
CA ASP A 131 -6.08 -24.17 13.57
C ASP A 131 -4.96 -25.13 13.19
N ALA A 132 -3.69 -24.73 13.41
CA ALA A 132 -2.52 -25.57 13.19
C ALA A 132 -1.92 -26.06 14.52
N PRO A 133 -1.19 -27.20 14.55
CA PRO A 133 -0.52 -27.64 15.77
C PRO A 133 0.48 -26.61 16.28
N ASP A 134 0.52 -26.39 17.60
CA ASP A 134 1.40 -25.40 18.25
C ASP A 134 2.86 -25.60 17.87
N THR A 135 3.34 -26.86 17.88
CA THR A 135 4.73 -27.18 17.51
C THR A 135 5.06 -26.80 16.08
N TYR A 136 4.10 -26.86 15.17
CA TYR A 136 4.28 -26.40 13.79
C TYR A 136 4.38 -24.88 13.72
N ILE A 137 3.49 -24.17 14.42
CA ILE A 137 3.53 -22.69 14.49
C ILE A 137 4.87 -22.21 15.08
N GLU A 138 5.36 -22.83 16.15
CA GLU A 138 6.68 -22.52 16.73
C GLU A 138 7.83 -22.68 15.73
N VAL A 139 7.80 -23.71 14.89
CA VAL A 139 8.79 -23.90 13.82
C VAL A 139 8.70 -22.79 12.78
N MET A 140 7.47 -22.40 12.36
CA MET A 140 7.27 -21.33 11.40
C MET A 140 7.72 -19.99 11.92
N LEU A 141 7.46 -19.66 13.20
CA LEU A 141 7.92 -18.42 13.82
C LEU A 141 9.45 -18.28 13.82
N ARG A 142 10.18 -19.38 14.02
CA ARG A 142 11.66 -19.36 13.91
C ARG A 142 12.17 -19.03 12.50
N GLY A 143 11.32 -19.22 11.48
CA GLY A 143 11.63 -18.92 10.07
C GLY A 143 11.48 -17.46 9.68
N ILE A 144 10.99 -16.60 10.57
CA ILE A 144 10.73 -15.18 10.27
C ILE A 144 11.47 -14.23 11.20
N VAL A 145 11.56 -12.97 10.80
CA VAL A 145 12.05 -11.82 11.58
C VAL A 145 11.01 -10.72 11.47
N GLY A 146 10.50 -10.25 12.60
CA GLY A 146 9.52 -9.20 12.68
C GLY A 146 10.16 -7.80 12.68
N PHE A 147 9.35 -6.83 12.30
CA PHE A 147 9.71 -5.42 12.34
C PHE A 147 8.57 -4.57 12.86
N ARG A 148 8.92 -3.65 13.75
CA ARG A 148 8.10 -2.52 14.16
C ARG A 148 8.67 -1.27 13.47
N PHE A 149 7.88 -0.66 12.61
CA PHE A 149 8.27 0.48 11.79
C PHE A 149 7.50 1.72 12.23
N ALA A 150 8.06 2.49 13.16
CA ALA A 150 7.48 3.75 13.59
C ALA A 150 7.58 4.78 12.45
N ILE A 151 6.43 5.27 11.97
CA ILE A 151 6.39 6.22 10.87
C ILE A 151 6.80 7.60 11.39
N THR A 152 7.84 8.17 10.81
CA THR A 152 8.34 9.51 11.13
C THR A 152 7.84 10.57 10.15
N ARG A 153 7.46 10.15 8.94
CA ARG A 153 6.99 11.03 7.88
C ARG A 153 6.10 10.27 6.90
N LEU A 154 4.97 10.87 6.53
CA LEU A 154 4.07 10.38 5.49
C LEU A 154 4.00 11.37 4.33
N LYS A 155 4.07 10.85 3.10
CA LYS A 155 3.78 11.59 1.87
C LYS A 155 2.75 10.82 1.06
N GLY A 156 1.70 11.51 0.62
CA GLY A 156 0.68 10.92 -0.24
C GLY A 156 0.53 11.73 -1.52
N LYS A 157 0.33 11.05 -2.64
CA LYS A 157 0.01 11.68 -3.90
C LYS A 157 -1.20 11.02 -4.54
N TRP A 158 -2.18 11.86 -4.87
CA TRP A 158 -3.36 11.50 -5.67
C TRP A 158 -3.36 12.37 -6.91
N LYS A 159 -2.97 11.81 -8.04
CA LYS A 159 -3.11 12.41 -9.36
C LYS A 159 -4.33 11.80 -10.02
N MET A 160 -5.45 12.53 -9.99
CA MET A 160 -6.78 12.03 -10.36
C MET A 160 -7.49 13.01 -11.29
N SER A 161 -6.77 13.53 -12.30
CA SER A 161 -7.28 14.51 -13.29
C SER A 161 -7.83 15.81 -12.67
N GLN A 162 -7.46 16.15 -11.42
CA GLN A 162 -8.00 17.31 -10.70
C GLN A 162 -7.61 18.65 -11.32
N ASN A 163 -6.61 18.69 -12.19
CA ASN A 163 -6.18 19.85 -12.96
C ASN A 163 -6.94 20.02 -14.31
N ARG A 164 -7.90 19.12 -14.58
CA ARG A 164 -8.72 19.16 -15.78
C ARG A 164 -10.05 19.83 -15.50
N GLU A 165 -10.64 20.40 -16.54
CA GLU A 165 -12.00 20.92 -16.53
C GLU A 165 -13.03 19.85 -16.16
N VAL A 166 -14.16 20.25 -15.59
CA VAL A 166 -15.21 19.31 -15.13
C VAL A 166 -15.66 18.38 -16.26
N GLN A 167 -15.87 18.92 -17.47
CA GLN A 167 -16.29 18.14 -18.64
C GLN A 167 -15.27 17.05 -19.02
N ASP A 168 -13.96 17.32 -18.93
CA ASP A 168 -12.91 16.35 -19.18
C ASP A 168 -12.86 15.29 -18.09
N ARG A 169 -13.05 15.69 -16.81
CA ARG A 169 -13.14 14.74 -15.68
C ARG A 169 -14.34 13.79 -15.84
N VAL A 170 -15.48 14.29 -16.28
CA VAL A 170 -16.67 13.46 -16.60
C VAL A 170 -16.34 12.48 -17.74
N GLY A 171 -15.63 12.94 -18.76
CA GLY A 171 -15.16 12.09 -19.86
C GLY A 171 -14.23 10.98 -19.37
N VAL A 172 -13.29 11.30 -18.45
CA VAL A 172 -12.41 10.31 -17.80
C VAL A 172 -13.20 9.27 -17.03
N VAL A 173 -14.19 9.68 -16.21
CA VAL A 173 -15.05 8.74 -15.46
C VAL A 173 -15.76 7.79 -16.41
N LYS A 174 -16.39 8.31 -17.48
CA LYS A 174 -17.07 7.46 -18.48
C LYS A 174 -16.10 6.50 -19.16
N GLY A 175 -14.92 6.97 -19.56
CA GLY A 175 -13.91 6.17 -20.24
C GLY A 175 -13.36 5.04 -19.35
N LEU A 176 -13.03 5.34 -18.09
CA LEU A 176 -12.59 4.34 -17.11
C LEU A 176 -13.69 3.30 -16.85
N SER A 177 -14.93 3.74 -16.63
CA SER A 177 -16.06 2.82 -16.39
C SER A 177 -16.37 1.92 -17.59
N ALA A 178 -16.18 2.43 -18.82
CA ALA A 178 -16.38 1.65 -20.04
C ALA A 178 -15.24 0.64 -20.30
N ARG A 179 -13.98 1.01 -19.99
CA ARG A 179 -12.84 0.12 -20.13
C ARG A 179 -12.81 -0.97 -19.06
N ALA A 180 -13.14 -0.63 -17.82
CA ALA A 180 -13.28 -1.52 -16.66
C ALA A 180 -12.14 -2.54 -16.50
N ALA A 181 -10.89 -2.15 -16.75
CA ALA A 181 -9.69 -2.98 -16.64
C ALA A 181 -8.86 -2.60 -15.39
N GLY A 182 -8.30 -3.59 -14.70
CA GLY A 182 -7.48 -3.36 -13.51
C GLY A 182 -8.21 -2.51 -12.46
N ASP A 183 -7.60 -1.39 -12.05
CA ASP A 183 -8.15 -0.46 -11.04
C ASP A 183 -9.12 0.60 -11.62
N ASP A 184 -9.56 0.49 -12.87
CA ASP A 184 -10.34 1.53 -13.55
C ASP A 184 -11.61 1.95 -12.82
N LEU A 185 -12.37 0.98 -12.29
CA LEU A 185 -13.64 1.27 -11.59
C LEU A 185 -13.41 2.01 -10.28
N GLU A 186 -12.42 1.60 -9.49
CA GLU A 186 -12.03 2.30 -8.26
C GLU A 186 -11.55 3.72 -8.58
N MET A 187 -10.77 3.88 -9.64
CA MET A 187 -10.28 5.18 -10.08
C MET A 187 -11.40 6.08 -10.59
N ALA A 188 -12.38 5.54 -11.35
CA ALA A 188 -13.55 6.28 -11.80
C ALA A 188 -14.35 6.84 -10.61
N GLU A 189 -14.51 6.02 -9.54
CA GLU A 189 -15.18 6.44 -8.31
C GLU A 189 -14.42 7.58 -7.61
N ILE A 190 -13.08 7.48 -7.48
CA ILE A 190 -12.27 8.54 -6.86
C ILE A 190 -12.36 9.85 -7.64
N VAL A 191 -12.29 9.79 -8.97
CA VAL A 191 -12.41 10.99 -9.82
C VAL A 191 -13.81 11.59 -9.71
N SER A 192 -14.87 10.76 -9.73
CA SER A 192 -16.27 11.19 -9.60
C SER A 192 -16.53 11.92 -8.28
N ARG A 193 -16.11 11.37 -7.14
CA ARG A 193 -16.25 12.00 -5.81
C ARG A 193 -15.62 13.39 -5.76
N ARG A 194 -14.50 13.61 -6.45
CA ARG A 194 -13.81 14.91 -6.51
C ARG A 194 -14.51 15.92 -7.42
N ILE A 195 -15.30 15.49 -8.40
CA ILE A 195 -16.14 16.40 -9.19
C ILE A 195 -17.21 17.02 -8.29
N THR A 196 -17.86 16.18 -7.46
CA THR A 196 -18.95 16.59 -6.57
C THR A 196 -18.47 17.51 -5.44
N GLN A 197 -17.23 17.39 -4.99
CA GLN A 197 -16.65 18.22 -3.91
C GLN A 197 -16.11 19.57 -4.42
N SER A 198 -16.04 19.80 -5.72
CA SER A 198 -15.54 21.04 -6.34
C SER A 198 -16.66 22.02 -6.72
N ASN A 199 -17.91 21.64 -6.47
CA ASN A 199 -19.12 22.47 -6.57
C ASN A 199 -19.58 22.89 -5.18
#